data_eba64a0863cff1ce857225bcc947ff74
#
_entry.id   eba64a0863cff1ce857225bcc947ff74
#
_cell.length_a   1.000
_cell.length_b   1.000
_cell.length_c   1.000
_cell.angle_alpha   90.00
_cell.angle_beta   90.00
_cell.angle_gamma   90.00
#
_symmetry.space_group_name_H-M   'P 1'
#
loop_
_entity.id
_entity.type
_entity.pdbx_description
1 polymer ?
#
loop_
_entity_poly.entity_id
_entity_poly.type
_entity_poly.pdbx_seq_one_letter_code
_entity_poly.pdbx_strand_id
1 'polypeptide(L)'
;LLSRPTRFDRLKFFVSVNTEQLYQTAALNLTFKGQQFNSGQALPYKGYQVVTLAGLPDNTILFCEGLADTSSNLYVGMNSTEDNQLQLQRLQNNSELFFLKGLMKYDVQYGFSEEVFLYTTLVAADFDA
;
A
#
# COMPACT_ATOMS: atom_id res chain seq x y z
N LEU A 1 -22.26 19.35 -4.80
CA LEU A 1 -21.19 18.36 -4.63
C LEU A 1 -20.66 18.03 -6.02
N LEU A 2 -19.54 18.66 -6.40
CA LEU A 2 -18.80 18.30 -7.61
C LEU A 2 -18.16 16.95 -7.35
N SER A 3 -18.77 15.89 -7.85
CA SER A 3 -18.10 14.58 -7.86
C SER A 3 -16.85 14.69 -8.75
N ARG A 4 -15.71 14.42 -8.18
CA ARG A 4 -14.47 14.25 -8.94
C ARG A 4 -14.71 13.14 -9.97
N PRO A 5 -14.38 13.35 -11.24
CA PRO A 5 -14.54 12.31 -12.24
C PRO A 5 -13.60 11.15 -11.87
N THR A 6 -14.17 10.07 -11.38
CA THR A 6 -13.42 8.86 -11.06
C THR A 6 -12.90 8.27 -12.36
N ARG A 7 -11.60 8.31 -12.55
CA ARG A 7 -10.95 7.70 -13.72
C ARG A 7 -10.76 6.22 -13.44
N PHE A 8 -11.60 5.41 -14.03
CA PHE A 8 -11.58 3.95 -13.86
C PHE A 8 -10.23 3.31 -14.22
N ASP A 9 -9.46 3.92 -15.10
CA ASP A 9 -8.12 3.49 -15.48
C ASP A 9 -7.07 3.62 -14.37
N ARG A 10 -7.36 4.40 -13.33
CA ARG A 10 -6.45 4.67 -12.20
C ARG A 10 -6.77 3.88 -10.94
N LEU A 11 -7.95 3.29 -10.87
CA LEU A 11 -8.35 2.47 -9.75
C LEU A 11 -7.58 1.15 -9.74
N LYS A 12 -7.10 0.77 -8.56
CA LYS A 12 -6.34 -0.47 -8.34
C LYS A 12 -6.87 -1.19 -7.12
N PHE A 13 -6.74 -2.50 -7.16
CA PHE A 13 -6.93 -3.35 -5.99
C PHE A 13 -5.59 -3.53 -5.28
N PHE A 14 -5.51 -3.08 -4.05
CA PHE A 14 -4.40 -3.40 -3.16
C PHE A 14 -4.85 -4.54 -2.25
N VAL A 15 -4.14 -5.64 -2.30
CA VAL A 15 -4.52 -6.88 -1.61
C VAL A 15 -3.40 -7.36 -0.70
N SER A 16 -3.77 -8.08 0.35
CA SER A 16 -2.79 -8.79 1.17
C SER A 16 -2.20 -9.97 0.40
N VAL A 17 -1.00 -10.40 0.80
CA VAL A 17 -0.29 -11.53 0.17
C VAL A 17 -1.14 -12.80 0.18
N ASN A 18 -1.81 -13.07 1.29
CA ASN A 18 -2.69 -14.23 1.42
C ASN A 18 -3.88 -14.18 0.43
N THR A 19 -4.51 -13.01 0.31
CA THR A 19 -5.64 -12.81 -0.61
C THR A 19 -5.22 -13.00 -2.06
N GLU A 20 -4.03 -12.51 -2.45
CA GLU A 20 -3.51 -12.73 -3.80
C GLU A 20 -3.28 -14.21 -4.10
N GLN A 21 -2.67 -14.95 -3.16
CA GLN A 21 -2.44 -16.38 -3.32
C GLN A 21 -3.75 -17.18 -3.48
N LEU A 22 -4.76 -16.83 -2.70
CA LEU A 22 -6.09 -17.43 -2.82
C LEU A 22 -6.72 -17.12 -4.18
N TYR A 23 -6.59 -15.87 -4.65
CA TYR A 23 -7.08 -15.46 -5.96
C TYR A 23 -6.39 -16.22 -7.11
N GLN A 24 -5.07 -16.33 -7.06
CA GLN A 24 -4.30 -17.08 -8.04
C GLN A 24 -4.69 -18.57 -8.05
N THR A 25 -4.84 -19.16 -6.87
CA THR A 25 -5.27 -20.57 -6.74
C THR A 25 -6.67 -20.79 -7.29
N ALA A 26 -7.59 -19.88 -7.02
CA ALA A 26 -8.95 -19.93 -7.57
C ALA A 26 -8.94 -19.78 -9.10
N ALA A 27 -8.13 -18.88 -9.64
CA ALA A 27 -7.99 -18.67 -11.07
C ALA A 27 -7.39 -19.88 -11.79
N LEU A 28 -6.46 -20.61 -11.15
CA LEU A 28 -5.90 -21.87 -11.67
C LEU A 28 -6.94 -22.97 -11.82
N ASN A 29 -7.95 -23.00 -10.96
CA ASN A 29 -9.01 -23.99 -10.98
C ASN A 29 -10.10 -23.72 -12.04
N LEU A 30 -10.08 -22.54 -12.67
CA LEU A 30 -11.01 -22.23 -13.75
C LEU A 30 -10.63 -22.99 -15.03
N THR A 31 -11.64 -23.44 -15.78
CA THR A 31 -11.49 -24.28 -16.98
C THR A 31 -10.72 -23.59 -18.11
N PHE A 32 -10.65 -22.27 -18.11
CA PHE A 32 -9.88 -21.47 -19.07
C PHE A 32 -8.50 -21.10 -18.52
N LYS A 33 -7.56 -22.03 -18.63
CA LYS A 33 -6.15 -21.82 -18.25
C LYS A 33 -5.32 -21.13 -19.35
N GLY A 34 -5.96 -20.58 -20.37
CA GLY A 34 -5.29 -20.02 -21.53
C GLY A 34 -4.70 -18.64 -21.23
N GLN A 35 -3.40 -18.50 -21.35
CA GLN A 35 -2.64 -17.28 -21.63
C GLN A 35 -2.38 -16.27 -20.51
N GLN A 36 -2.99 -16.32 -19.34
CA GLN A 36 -2.78 -15.29 -18.30
C GLN A 36 -1.64 -15.58 -17.31
N PHE A 37 -1.07 -16.77 -17.36
CA PHE A 37 0.04 -17.18 -16.48
C PHE A 37 1.43 -16.92 -17.07
N ASN A 38 1.59 -15.87 -17.84
CA ASN A 38 2.92 -15.48 -18.30
C ASN A 38 3.64 -14.73 -17.20
N SER A 39 4.46 -15.49 -16.46
CA SER A 39 5.63 -15.03 -15.69
C SER A 39 5.51 -13.66 -15.02
N GLY A 40 5.10 -13.64 -13.76
CA GLY A 40 5.42 -12.55 -12.84
C GLY A 40 4.52 -11.31 -12.88
N GLN A 41 3.47 -11.29 -13.66
CA GLN A 41 2.46 -10.23 -13.61
C GLN A 41 1.28 -10.67 -12.74
N ALA A 42 0.89 -9.81 -11.79
CA ALA A 42 -0.35 -10.02 -11.05
C ALA A 42 -1.53 -10.08 -12.00
N LEU A 43 -2.42 -11.07 -11.80
CA LEU A 43 -3.61 -11.25 -12.63
C LEU A 43 -4.57 -10.07 -12.41
N PRO A 44 -4.99 -9.36 -13.46
CA PRO A 44 -5.97 -8.31 -13.32
C PRO A 44 -7.34 -8.89 -12.94
N TYR A 45 -8.08 -8.16 -12.13
CA TYR A 45 -9.46 -8.50 -11.81
C TYR A 45 -10.41 -7.56 -12.53
N LYS A 46 -11.26 -8.09 -13.42
CA LYS A 46 -12.23 -7.31 -14.23
C LYS A 46 -11.61 -6.08 -14.92
N GLY A 47 -10.37 -6.18 -15.37
CA GLY A 47 -9.66 -5.08 -16.04
C GLY A 47 -8.91 -4.12 -15.12
N TYR A 48 -9.06 -4.26 -13.80
CA TYR A 48 -8.30 -3.46 -12.83
C TYR A 48 -7.03 -4.17 -12.42
N GLN A 49 -5.98 -3.40 -12.24
CA GLN A 49 -4.70 -3.94 -11.75
C GLN A 49 -4.84 -4.36 -10.28
N VAL A 50 -4.32 -5.55 -9.98
CA VAL A 50 -4.18 -6.04 -8.61
C VAL A 50 -2.74 -5.84 -8.18
N VAL A 51 -2.53 -5.20 -7.03
CA VAL A 51 -1.22 -4.91 -6.45
C VAL A 51 -1.15 -5.53 -5.06
N THR A 52 -0.13 -6.34 -4.83
CA THR A 52 0.08 -6.98 -3.54
C THR A 52 0.88 -6.09 -2.62
N LEU A 53 0.40 -5.89 -1.42
CA LEU A 53 1.08 -5.14 -0.36
C LEU A 53 1.33 -6.04 0.85
N ALA A 54 2.60 -6.25 1.18
CA ALA A 54 3.00 -7.07 2.32
C ALA A 54 2.63 -6.46 3.70
N GLY A 55 2.37 -5.15 3.74
CA GLY A 55 1.97 -4.45 4.96
C GLY A 55 0.47 -4.48 5.25
N LEU A 56 -0.35 -5.02 4.36
CA LEU A 56 -1.78 -5.16 4.61
C LEU A 56 -2.05 -6.39 5.47
N PRO A 57 -2.95 -6.26 6.47
CA PRO A 57 -3.43 -7.42 7.23
C PRO A 57 -4.05 -8.48 6.33
N ASP A 58 -4.00 -9.73 6.76
CA ASP A 58 -4.58 -10.84 6.01
C ASP A 58 -6.08 -10.65 5.74
N ASN A 59 -6.53 -11.15 4.59
CA ASN A 59 -7.91 -11.03 4.13
C ASN A 59 -8.43 -9.59 3.98
N THR A 60 -7.52 -8.67 3.69
CA THR A 60 -7.84 -7.26 3.47
C THR A 60 -7.67 -6.90 2.00
N ILE A 61 -8.64 -6.18 1.46
CA ILE A 61 -8.66 -5.64 0.11
C ILE A 61 -8.97 -4.15 0.20
N LEU A 62 -8.10 -3.33 -0.35
CA LEU A 62 -8.28 -1.90 -0.49
C LEU A 62 -8.45 -1.57 -1.96
N PHE A 63 -9.52 -0.91 -2.33
CA PHE A 63 -9.79 -0.46 -3.69
C PHE A 63 -9.84 1.06 -3.71
N CYS A 64 -8.84 1.67 -4.31
CA CYS A 64 -8.71 3.12 -4.40
C CYS A 64 -7.81 3.56 -5.55
N GLU A 65 -7.77 4.86 -5.77
CA GLU A 65 -6.82 5.49 -6.69
C GLU A 65 -5.48 5.68 -5.96
N GLY A 66 -4.52 4.83 -6.29
CA GLY A 66 -3.17 4.83 -5.70
C GLY A 66 -2.11 5.00 -6.78
N LEU A 67 -1.68 6.22 -7.02
CA LEU A 67 -0.64 6.60 -7.96
C LEU A 67 0.40 7.46 -7.25
N ALA A 68 1.60 7.52 -7.80
CA ALA A 68 2.67 8.37 -7.28
C ALA A 68 2.60 9.79 -7.87
N ASP A 69 1.41 10.34 -8.01
CA ASP A 69 1.18 11.68 -8.54
C ASP A 69 0.17 12.47 -7.70
N THR A 70 -0.03 13.74 -8.04
CA THR A 70 -0.95 14.66 -7.33
C THR A 70 -2.42 14.29 -7.49
N SER A 71 -2.76 13.34 -8.35
CA SER A 71 -4.13 12.86 -8.55
C SER A 71 -4.48 11.65 -7.71
N SER A 72 -3.52 11.09 -6.99
CA SER A 72 -3.75 10.01 -6.04
C SER A 72 -4.69 10.43 -4.91
N ASN A 73 -5.47 9.49 -4.40
CA ASN A 73 -6.28 9.71 -3.20
C ASN A 73 -5.56 9.34 -1.89
N LEU A 74 -4.35 8.79 -2.00
CA LEU A 74 -3.49 8.48 -0.86
C LEU A 74 -2.36 9.51 -0.79
N TYR A 75 -2.23 10.17 0.35
CA TYR A 75 -1.24 11.20 0.60
C TYR A 75 -0.29 10.78 1.70
N VAL A 76 0.99 11.06 1.49
CA VAL A 76 2.01 10.91 2.51
C VAL A 76 2.50 12.30 2.89
N GLY A 77 2.30 12.66 4.15
CA GLY A 77 2.82 13.90 4.72
C GLY A 77 4.09 13.61 5.53
N MET A 78 5.13 14.40 5.29
CA MET A 78 6.33 14.37 6.12
C MET A 78 6.84 15.80 6.34
N ASN A 79 7.27 16.08 7.57
CA ASN A 79 7.93 17.34 7.87
C ASN A 79 9.44 17.17 7.65
N SER A 80 9.94 17.65 6.52
CA SER A 80 11.34 17.49 6.14
C SER A 80 12.28 18.51 6.78
N THR A 81 11.75 19.63 7.29
CA THR A 81 12.55 20.76 7.77
C THR A 81 12.94 20.64 9.23
N GLU A 82 12.06 20.13 10.08
CA GLU A 82 12.26 20.14 11.53
C GLU A 82 12.36 18.75 12.15
N ASP A 83 11.67 17.77 11.57
CA ASP A 83 11.54 16.44 12.17
C ASP A 83 12.42 15.36 11.50
N ASN A 84 13.13 15.70 10.42
CA ASN A 84 14.12 14.82 9.82
C ASN A 84 15.52 15.20 10.34
N GLN A 85 15.97 14.48 11.35
CA GLN A 85 17.29 14.69 11.93
C GLN A 85 18.17 13.46 11.71
N LEU A 86 19.31 13.69 11.11
CA LEU A 86 20.38 12.71 11.04
C LEU A 86 21.54 13.19 11.89
N GLN A 87 21.80 12.51 12.99
CA GLN A 87 22.88 12.85 13.92
C GLN A 87 23.95 11.78 13.86
N LEU A 88 25.17 12.21 13.58
CA LEU A 88 26.36 11.39 13.69
C LEU A 88 27.12 11.80 14.96
N GLN A 89 27.22 10.89 15.91
CA GLN A 89 27.96 11.11 17.16
C GLN A 89 29.12 10.13 17.26
N ARG A 90 30.27 10.65 17.63
CA ARG A 90 31.45 9.83 17.96
C ARG A 90 31.39 9.48 19.44
N LEU A 91 31.56 8.20 19.75
CA LEU A 91 31.66 7.79 21.15
C LEU A 91 32.96 8.29 21.79
N GLN A 92 32.83 9.02 22.90
CA GLN A 92 33.99 9.62 23.59
C GLN A 92 34.99 8.59 24.11
N ASN A 93 34.52 7.38 24.45
CA ASN A 93 35.34 6.32 25.03
C ASN A 93 35.97 5.37 23.98
N ASN A 94 35.55 5.49 22.74
CA ASN A 94 36.12 4.67 21.65
C ASN A 94 36.08 5.47 20.34
N SER A 95 37.23 5.92 19.92
CA SER A 95 37.39 6.81 18.77
C SER A 95 37.07 6.15 17.42
N GLU A 96 36.91 4.83 17.39
CA GLU A 96 36.63 4.06 16.19
C GLU A 96 35.12 3.77 16.00
N LEU A 97 34.29 4.04 17.04
CA LEU A 97 32.85 3.79 16.98
C LEU A 97 32.07 5.09 16.77
N PHE A 98 31.19 5.02 15.77
CA PHE A 98 30.25 6.08 15.46
C PHE A 98 28.82 5.61 15.72
N PHE A 99 28.01 6.47 16.30
CA PHE A 99 26.59 6.27 16.49
C PHE A 99 25.82 7.13 15.49
N LEU A 100 25.02 6.49 14.65
CA LEU A 100 24.13 7.16 13.70
C LEU A 100 22.70 7.08 14.23
N LYS A 101 22.10 8.24 14.52
CA LYS A 101 20.68 8.36 14.92
C LYS A 101 19.91 9.05 13.80
N GLY A 102 18.92 8.36 13.28
CA GLY A 102 17.93 8.93 12.35
C GLY A 102 16.58 9.09 13.05
N LEU A 103 15.96 10.24 12.88
CA LEU A 103 14.58 10.51 13.29
C LEU A 103 13.81 11.02 12.08
N MET A 104 12.65 10.41 11.83
CA MET A 104 11.74 10.82 10.76
C MET A 104 10.30 10.69 11.25
N LYS A 105 9.50 11.71 10.99
CA LYS A 105 8.05 11.66 11.22
C LYS A 105 7.32 11.70 9.90
N TYR A 106 6.38 10.81 9.73
CA TYR A 106 5.50 10.79 8.57
C TYR A 106 4.09 10.36 8.98
N ASP A 107 3.12 10.76 8.19
CA ASP A 107 1.73 10.35 8.33
C ASP A 107 1.15 10.03 6.96
N VAL A 108 0.17 9.14 6.93
CA VAL A 108 -0.52 8.73 5.70
C VAL A 108 -2.01 9.00 5.87
N GLN A 109 -2.58 9.73 4.91
CA GLN A 109 -3.99 10.10 4.92
C GLN A 109 -4.62 9.86 3.54
N TYR A 110 -5.91 9.61 3.52
CA TYR A 110 -6.70 9.62 2.29
C TYR A 110 -7.44 10.96 2.16
N GLY A 111 -7.61 11.42 0.92
CA GLY A 111 -8.25 12.72 0.65
C GLY A 111 -9.77 12.64 0.66
N PHE A 112 -10.31 11.67 -0.07
CA PHE A 112 -11.75 11.52 -0.28
C PHE A 112 -12.19 10.13 0.16
N SER A 113 -12.94 10.05 1.27
CA SER A 113 -13.45 8.78 1.81
C SER A 113 -14.42 8.07 0.86
N GLU A 114 -15.09 8.84 0.01
CA GLU A 114 -16.06 8.32 -0.97
C GLU A 114 -15.41 7.51 -2.10
N GLU A 115 -14.11 7.67 -2.30
CA GLU A 115 -13.32 7.00 -3.35
C GLU A 115 -12.43 5.88 -2.80
N VAL A 116 -12.56 5.53 -1.53
CA VAL A 116 -11.81 4.47 -0.88
C VAL A 116 -12.75 3.39 -0.39
N PHE A 117 -12.57 2.19 -0.90
CA PHE A 117 -13.37 1.02 -0.48
C PHE A 117 -12.43 0.04 0.22
N LEU A 118 -12.72 -0.23 1.48
CA LEU A 118 -12.00 -1.20 2.28
C LEU A 118 -12.90 -2.40 2.56
N TYR A 119 -12.44 -3.57 2.20
CA TYR A 119 -13.01 -4.84 2.63
C TYR A 119 -12.01 -5.54 3.55
N THR A 120 -12.45 -5.89 4.74
CA THR A 120 -11.63 -6.63 5.70
C THR A 120 -12.50 -7.53 6.55
N THR A 121 -11.92 -8.63 7.02
CA THR A 121 -12.54 -9.53 8.01
C THR A 121 -12.14 -9.16 9.44
N LEU A 122 -11.25 -8.17 9.60
CA LEU A 122 -10.83 -7.68 10.90
C LEU A 122 -11.95 -6.84 11.53
N VAL A 123 -12.08 -6.92 12.85
CA VAL A 123 -12.94 -6.03 13.62
C VAL A 123 -12.21 -4.73 13.95
N ALA A 124 -12.94 -3.66 14.23
CA ALA A 124 -12.36 -2.34 14.48
C ALA A 124 -11.28 -2.33 15.58
N ALA A 125 -11.41 -3.19 16.59
CA ALA A 125 -10.43 -3.31 17.67
C ALA A 125 -9.04 -3.83 17.22
N ASP A 126 -8.95 -4.48 16.07
CA ASP A 126 -7.69 -5.00 15.55
C ASP A 126 -6.83 -3.93 14.87
N PHE A 127 -7.41 -2.75 14.60
CA PHE A 127 -6.69 -1.62 14.00
C PHE A 127 -6.07 -0.65 15.01
N ASP A 128 -6.45 -0.77 16.29
CA ASP A 128 -5.96 0.09 17.37
C ASP A 128 -4.72 -0.49 18.09
N ALA A 129 -4.18 -1.58 17.58
CA ALA A 129 -3.04 -2.28 18.18
C ALA A 129 -1.68 -1.77 17.68
#